data_812ef9e0aef7aa67ddde607f43c8d593
#
_entry.id   812ef9e0aef7aa67ddde607f43c8d593
#
_cell.length_a   1.000
_cell.length_b   1.000
_cell.length_c   1.000
_cell.angle_alpha   90.00
_cell.angle_beta   90.00
_cell.angle_gamma   90.00
#
_symmetry.space_group_name_H-M   'P 1'
#
loop_
_entity.id
_entity.type
_entity.pdbx_description
1 polymer ?
#
loop_
_entity_poly.entity_id
_entity_poly.type
_entity_poly.pdbx_seq_one_letter_code
_entity_poly.pdbx_strand_id
1 'polypeptide(L)'
;MVVDAAGETYGTIGGGRVEMEAVARGAEVAGGAPAARVRHHLVRDLAMCCGGTMDLYMQPVAPSSEVVAAALALWRARRPGRLVTRMDGAPMELE
;
A
#
# COMPACT_ATOMS: atom_id res chain seq x y z
N MET A 1 -1.60 0.05 4.62
CA MET A 1 -2.55 1.16 4.41
C MET A 1 -3.21 0.99 3.05
N VAL A 2 -4.48 1.24 2.96
CA VAL A 2 -5.23 1.24 1.69
C VAL A 2 -5.63 2.67 1.37
N VAL A 3 -5.51 3.06 0.10
CA VAL A 3 -5.89 4.39 -0.39
C VAL A 3 -6.76 4.21 -1.61
N ASP A 4 -7.89 4.92 -1.68
CA ASP A 4 -8.73 4.92 -2.88
C ASP A 4 -8.42 6.12 -3.79
N ALA A 5 -9.03 6.15 -4.97
CA ALA A 5 -8.78 7.20 -5.96
C ALA A 5 -9.20 8.61 -5.48
N ALA A 6 -10.10 8.69 -4.51
CA ALA A 6 -10.51 9.96 -3.90
C ALA A 6 -9.58 10.43 -2.78
N GLY A 7 -8.57 9.62 -2.42
CA GLY A 7 -7.65 9.93 -1.33
C GLY A 7 -8.15 9.50 0.04
N GLU A 8 -9.24 8.75 0.12
CA GLU A 8 -9.69 8.16 1.38
C GLU A 8 -8.75 7.05 1.80
N THR A 9 -8.47 6.96 3.09
CA THR A 9 -7.48 6.02 3.62
C THR A 9 -8.06 5.08 4.66
N TYR A 10 -7.49 3.87 4.72
CA TYR A 10 -7.80 2.84 5.70
C TYR A 10 -6.48 2.29 6.23
N GLY A 11 -6.28 2.42 7.55
CA GLY A 11 -4.99 2.09 8.17
C GLY A 11 -3.99 3.23 8.08
N THR A 12 -2.76 2.96 8.48
CA THR A 12 -1.68 3.96 8.53
C THR A 12 -0.33 3.31 8.28
N ILE A 13 0.65 4.10 7.82
CA ILE A 13 2.06 3.69 7.75
C ILE A 13 2.92 4.42 8.80
N GLY A 14 2.28 5.08 9.76
CA GLY A 14 2.98 5.77 10.85
C GLY A 14 2.74 7.27 10.93
N GLY A 15 2.02 7.85 9.97
CA GLY A 15 1.70 9.28 9.95
C GLY A 15 2.81 10.15 9.37
N GLY A 16 2.69 11.46 9.58
CA GLY A 16 3.67 12.44 9.14
C GLY A 16 3.66 12.69 7.64
N ARG A 17 4.72 13.38 7.16
CA ARG A 17 4.83 13.75 5.75
C ARG A 17 4.98 12.55 4.82
N VAL A 18 5.60 11.47 5.29
CA VAL A 18 5.73 10.26 4.48
C VAL A 18 4.36 9.66 4.15
N GLU A 19 3.43 9.70 5.11
CA GLU A 19 2.07 9.23 4.86
C GLU A 19 1.31 10.16 3.91
N MET A 20 1.48 11.47 4.02
CA MET A 20 0.88 12.43 3.09
C MET A 20 1.32 12.19 1.65
N GLU A 21 2.62 11.98 1.44
CA GLU A 21 3.17 11.64 0.12
C GLU A 21 2.65 10.27 -0.37
N ALA A 22 2.56 9.30 0.53
CA ALA A 22 2.04 7.98 0.21
C ALA A 22 0.56 8.05 -0.21
N VAL A 23 -0.24 8.85 0.44
CA VAL A 23 -1.66 9.03 0.09
C VAL A 23 -1.80 9.66 -1.30
N ALA A 24 -1.04 10.71 -1.58
CA ALA A 24 -1.08 11.38 -2.89
C ALA A 24 -0.70 10.41 -4.02
N ARG A 25 0.40 9.67 -3.84
CA ARG A 25 0.87 8.70 -4.84
C ARG A 25 -0.05 7.50 -4.94
N GLY A 26 -0.55 7.03 -3.81
CA GLY A 26 -1.49 5.91 -3.77
C GLY A 26 -2.82 6.21 -4.47
N ALA A 27 -3.32 7.43 -4.35
CA ALA A 27 -4.51 7.86 -5.05
C ALA A 27 -4.31 7.86 -6.58
N GLU A 28 -3.13 8.25 -7.06
CA GLU A 28 -2.79 8.16 -8.48
C GLU A 28 -2.80 6.70 -8.97
N VAL A 29 -2.22 5.79 -8.19
CA VAL A 29 -2.21 4.36 -8.52
C VAL A 29 -3.62 3.79 -8.51
N ALA A 30 -4.44 4.15 -7.53
CA ALA A 30 -5.84 3.74 -7.46
C ALA A 30 -6.65 4.28 -8.64
N GLY A 31 -6.26 5.44 -9.18
CA GLY A 31 -6.88 6.07 -10.34
C GLY A 31 -6.43 5.52 -11.68
N GLY A 32 -5.52 4.54 -11.71
CA GLY A 32 -5.08 3.90 -12.94
C GLY A 32 -3.60 4.02 -13.26
N ALA A 33 -2.80 4.72 -12.43
CA ALA A 33 -1.36 4.74 -12.62
C ALA A 33 -0.76 3.36 -12.33
N PRO A 34 0.39 3.01 -12.93
CA PRO A 34 1.02 1.73 -12.68
C PRO A 34 1.51 1.62 -11.23
N ALA A 35 1.71 0.38 -10.76
CA ALA A 35 2.35 0.12 -9.48
C ALA A 35 3.66 0.92 -9.35
N ALA A 36 3.93 1.43 -8.17
CA ALA A 36 5.07 2.30 -7.94
C ALA A 36 5.86 1.87 -6.72
N ARG A 37 7.19 1.99 -6.82
CA ARG A 37 8.10 1.80 -5.69
C ARG A 37 8.84 3.12 -5.47
N VAL A 38 8.72 3.68 -4.27
CA VAL A 38 9.27 4.99 -3.96
C VAL A 38 10.14 4.89 -2.72
N ARG A 39 11.34 5.45 -2.81
CA ARG A 39 12.24 5.58 -1.65
C ARG A 39 12.21 7.01 -1.15
N HIS A 40 11.94 7.18 0.14
CA HIS A 40 12.00 8.47 0.83
C HIS A 40 13.19 8.53 1.77
N HIS A 41 13.97 9.60 1.67
CA HIS A 41 14.99 9.95 2.65
C HIS A 41 14.35 10.88 3.68
N LEU A 42 14.04 10.35 4.87
CA LEU A 42 13.11 10.98 5.80
C LEU A 42 13.54 12.37 6.28
N VAL A 43 14.84 12.60 6.48
CA VAL A 43 15.33 13.92 6.86
C VAL A 43 15.49 14.84 5.65
N ARG A 44 16.20 14.38 4.62
CA ARG A 44 16.54 15.20 3.45
C ARG A 44 15.32 15.60 2.63
N ASP A 45 14.42 14.64 2.37
CA ASP A 45 13.31 14.85 1.43
C ASP A 45 12.03 15.31 2.13
N LEU A 46 11.80 14.88 3.37
CA LEU A 46 10.55 15.12 4.09
C LEU A 46 10.71 15.88 5.40
N ALA A 47 11.94 16.30 5.74
CA ALA A 47 12.25 17.05 6.96
C ALA A 47 11.72 16.36 8.24
N MET A 48 11.72 15.03 8.28
CA MET A 48 11.30 14.26 9.44
C MET A 48 12.46 14.02 10.38
N CYS A 49 12.23 14.18 11.67
CA CYS A 49 13.29 14.09 12.69
C CYS A 49 13.82 12.67 12.94
N CYS A 50 13.08 11.64 12.54
CA CYS A 50 13.50 10.26 12.78
C CYS A 50 14.63 9.77 11.88
N GLY A 51 14.96 10.48 10.81
CA GLY A 51 16.08 10.12 9.92
C GLY A 51 15.87 8.82 9.14
N GLY A 52 16.91 8.35 8.45
CA GLY A 52 16.88 7.10 7.70
C GLY A 52 16.17 7.20 6.36
N THR A 53 15.81 6.02 5.82
CA THR A 53 15.09 5.89 4.56
C THR A 53 13.89 4.97 4.74
N MET A 54 12.87 5.16 3.91
CA MET A 54 11.71 4.28 3.85
C MET A 54 11.38 3.97 2.39
N ASP A 55 11.27 2.70 2.07
CA ASP A 55 10.81 2.23 0.77
C ASP A 55 9.33 1.91 0.86
N LEU A 56 8.54 2.47 -0.04
CA LEU A 56 7.11 2.21 -0.16
C LEU A 56 6.83 1.53 -1.49
N TYR A 57 6.00 0.52 -1.45
CA TYR A 57 5.47 -0.13 -2.64
C TYR A 57 3.95 0.08 -2.69
N MET A 58 3.48 0.58 -3.82
CA MET A 58 2.07 0.86 -4.06
C MET A 58 1.58 -0.02 -5.18
N GLN A 59 0.63 -0.87 -4.87
CA GLN A 59 0.09 -1.83 -5.83
C GLN A 59 -1.39 -1.56 -6.04
N PRO A 60 -1.85 -1.47 -7.31
CA PRO A 60 -3.28 -1.35 -7.58
C PRO A 60 -3.99 -2.66 -7.25
N VAL A 61 -5.16 -2.54 -6.64
CA VAL A 61 -6.02 -3.68 -6.31
C VAL A 61 -7.39 -3.40 -6.89
N ALA A 62 -7.84 -4.27 -7.77
CA ALA A 62 -9.17 -4.14 -8.36
C ALA A 62 -10.25 -4.49 -7.32
N PRO A 63 -11.41 -3.81 -7.34
CA PRO A 63 -12.55 -4.18 -6.49
C PRO A 63 -13.01 -5.62 -6.68
N SER A 64 -12.77 -6.19 -7.87
CA SER A 64 -13.13 -7.56 -8.23
C SER A 64 -12.03 -8.58 -7.93
N SER A 65 -10.98 -8.21 -7.19
CA SER A 65 -9.86 -9.11 -6.90
C SER A 65 -10.31 -10.36 -6.17
N GLU A 66 -10.10 -11.51 -6.80
CA GLU A 66 -10.40 -12.82 -6.20
C GLU A 66 -9.48 -13.13 -5.02
N VAL A 67 -8.25 -12.68 -5.08
CA VAL A 67 -7.26 -12.86 -3.99
C VAL A 67 -7.72 -12.12 -2.75
N VAL A 68 -8.18 -10.89 -2.88
CA VAL A 68 -8.68 -10.10 -1.76
C VAL A 68 -9.97 -10.71 -1.20
N ALA A 69 -10.87 -11.18 -2.07
CA ALA A 69 -12.10 -11.85 -1.64
C ALA A 69 -11.79 -13.12 -0.85
N ALA A 70 -10.84 -13.93 -1.31
CA ALA A 70 -10.42 -15.15 -0.62
C ALA A 70 -9.76 -14.84 0.73
N ALA A 71 -8.90 -13.82 0.78
CA ALA A 71 -8.28 -13.38 2.03
C ALA A 71 -9.32 -12.90 3.04
N LEU A 72 -10.31 -12.15 2.58
CA LEU A 72 -11.41 -11.68 3.42
C LEU A 72 -12.25 -12.84 3.97
N ALA A 73 -12.50 -13.87 3.15
CA ALA A 73 -13.22 -15.06 3.58
C ALA A 73 -12.46 -15.79 4.69
N LEU A 74 -11.14 -15.94 4.56
CA LEU A 74 -10.32 -16.52 5.62
C LEU A 74 -10.39 -15.70 6.91
N TRP A 75 -10.30 -14.38 6.78
CA TRP A 75 -10.38 -13.49 7.94
C TRP A 75 -11.72 -13.61 8.66
N ARG A 76 -12.82 -13.63 7.92
CA ARG A 76 -14.17 -13.80 8.50
C ARG A 76 -14.36 -15.16 9.17
N ALA A 77 -13.76 -16.20 8.61
CA ALA A 77 -13.79 -17.55 9.17
C ALA A 77 -12.77 -17.74 10.31
N ARG A 78 -11.96 -16.71 10.62
CA ARG A 78 -10.88 -16.77 11.61
C ARG A 78 -9.87 -17.88 11.32
N ARG A 79 -9.59 -18.10 10.05
CA ARG A 79 -8.60 -19.10 9.60
C ARG A 79 -7.31 -18.40 9.20
N PRO A 80 -6.15 -19.01 9.48
CA PRO A 80 -4.88 -18.44 9.08
C PRO A 80 -4.70 -18.51 7.55
N GLY A 81 -3.97 -17.56 7.01
CA GLY A 81 -3.58 -17.52 5.62
C GLY A 81 -2.38 -16.62 5.45
N ARG A 82 -1.76 -16.67 4.27
CA ARG A 82 -0.63 -15.82 3.96
C ARG A 82 -0.85 -15.13 2.62
N LEU A 83 -0.88 -13.81 2.66
CA LEU A 83 -0.95 -12.99 1.44
C LEU A 83 0.47 -12.62 1.05
N VAL A 84 0.86 -13.00 -0.16
CA VAL A 84 2.20 -12.73 -0.68
C VAL A 84 2.12 -11.60 -1.70
N THR A 85 2.85 -10.54 -1.46
CA THR A 85 2.97 -9.40 -2.38
C THR A 85 4.39 -9.32 -2.89
N ARG A 86 4.55 -9.37 -4.21
CA ARG A 86 5.84 -9.16 -4.86
C ARG A 86 5.99 -7.69 -5.21
N MET A 87 7.19 -7.16 -5.01
CA MET A 87 7.46 -5.74 -5.25
C MET A 87 7.95 -5.46 -6.68
N ASP A 88 7.71 -6.38 -7.58
CA ASP A 88 8.08 -6.28 -9.00
C ASP A 88 6.86 -6.00 -9.91
N GLY A 89 5.71 -5.75 -9.33
CA GLY A 89 4.47 -5.51 -10.06
C GLY A 89 3.63 -6.77 -10.34
N ALA A 90 4.11 -7.95 -9.96
CA ALA A 90 3.34 -9.18 -10.12
C ALA A 90 2.09 -9.18 -9.21
N PRO A 91 1.01 -9.87 -9.61
CA PRO A 91 -0.20 -9.96 -8.79
C PRO A 91 0.07 -10.57 -7.42
N MET A 92 -0.74 -10.17 -6.44
CA MET A 92 -0.73 -10.81 -5.13
C MET A 92 -1.21 -12.25 -5.23
N GLU A 93 -0.67 -13.09 -4.33
CA GLU A 93 -1.06 -14.49 -4.23
C GLU A 93 -1.47 -14.80 -2.79
N LEU A 94 -2.47 -15.65 -2.63
CA LEU A 94 -2.89 -16.19 -1.34
C LEU A 94 -2.40 -17.62 -1.22
N GLU A 95 -1.63 -17.88 -0.17
CA GLU A 95 -1.15 -19.21 0.17
C GLU A 95 -1.99 -19.85 1.29
#